data_94b03e0c9dcece86222c6820c52561b9
#
_entry.id   94b03e0c9dcece86222c6820c52561b9
#
_cell.length_a   1.000
_cell.length_b   1.000
_cell.length_c   1.000
_cell.angle_alpha   90.00
_cell.angle_beta   90.00
_cell.angle_gamma   90.00
#
_symmetry.space_group_name_H-M   'P 1'
#
loop_
_entity.id
_entity.type
_entity.pdbx_description
1 polymer ?
#
loop_
_entity_poly.entity_id
_entity_poly.type
_entity_poly.pdbx_seq_one_letter_code
_entity_poly.pdbx_strand_id
1 'polypeptide(L)'
;MGRWAWIGRRVVRQVWFRAALISLFGVGLAVVAALVGPLLPGDVHGRVGQDAVGTILQIMASSMLAVTTFSLTAMVSAYGSATQLATPRATQLLIGDPTSQNALSTFLGAFVFSVVGIIGLQSSFYGDSGRVVLFSGTVLVVAVVVVTLLRWIGHITGFGRMGDVIDRVEEAAAGAMRAFAADPRLGGRPAVAVPAGATPVFAEEAGYVTHIDVAALGALAAEHGLRVHVAALPGTLVHPTRPLLHVAGESGRSLDERLAETLAETLAKAFAIERHRRFDQDPRLGLIALSEIASRALSPATNDPGTAIEVLNALLRVLLNLPPEEPEGAELAGRPPVHVPRPSLDDMLTDAFRPMIREGLGEIEVTIRLAKTLAALRDARPYATPAVDRVALRLDQAARAAITDPADLADYEAARGRLAAPQR
;
A
#
# COMPACT_ATOMS: atom_id res chain seq x y z
N MET A 1 -13.95 -6.04 6.85
CA MET A 1 -14.07 -4.57 7.05
C MET A 1 -15.16 -4.06 6.12
N GLY A 2 -16.13 -3.27 6.62
CA GLY A 2 -17.20 -2.73 5.79
C GLY A 2 -16.67 -1.72 4.76
N ARG A 3 -17.30 -1.66 3.59
CA ARG A 3 -16.99 -0.79 2.46
C ARG A 3 -16.83 0.69 2.87
N TRP A 4 -17.68 1.19 3.77
CA TRP A 4 -17.65 2.57 4.25
C TRP A 4 -16.40 2.89 5.08
N ALA A 5 -15.96 1.97 5.93
CA ALA A 5 -14.71 2.12 6.70
C ALA A 5 -13.47 2.10 5.79
N TRP A 6 -13.54 1.36 4.69
CA TRP A 6 -12.50 1.33 3.67
C TRP A 6 -12.45 2.65 2.87
N ILE A 7 -13.61 3.18 2.43
CA ILE A 7 -13.72 4.49 1.75
C ILE A 7 -13.23 5.62 2.67
N GLY A 8 -13.65 5.63 3.93
CA GLY A 8 -13.25 6.66 4.90
C GLY A 8 -11.72 6.72 5.08
N ARG A 9 -11.07 5.56 5.22
CA ARG A 9 -9.59 5.49 5.30
C ARG A 9 -8.91 6.00 4.03
N ARG A 10 -9.53 5.81 2.87
CA ARG A 10 -9.01 6.30 1.60
C ARG A 10 -9.03 7.83 1.54
N VAL A 11 -10.11 8.48 1.97
CA VAL A 11 -10.24 9.94 1.98
C VAL A 11 -9.21 10.58 2.92
N VAL A 12 -9.04 10.01 4.12
CA VAL A 12 -8.06 10.49 5.11
C VAL A 12 -6.60 10.39 4.61
N ARG A 13 -6.32 9.47 3.68
CA ARG A 13 -4.98 9.32 3.07
C ARG A 13 -4.72 10.28 1.92
N GLN A 14 -5.67 11.13 1.50
CA GLN A 14 -5.46 12.07 0.40
C GLN A 14 -4.75 13.35 0.87
N VAL A 15 -3.80 13.85 0.07
CA VAL A 15 -3.00 15.05 0.36
C VAL A 15 -3.88 16.26 0.68
N TRP A 16 -4.89 16.50 -0.17
CA TRP A 16 -5.78 17.65 -0.03
C TRP A 16 -6.57 17.64 1.28
N PHE A 17 -6.99 16.44 1.74
CA PHE A 17 -7.76 16.32 2.98
C PHE A 17 -6.90 16.70 4.20
N ARG A 18 -5.66 16.23 4.26
CA ARG A 18 -4.72 16.59 5.34
C ARG A 18 -4.37 18.07 5.30
N ALA A 19 -4.09 18.60 4.11
CA ALA A 19 -3.81 20.02 3.93
C ALA A 19 -5.00 20.90 4.36
N ALA A 20 -6.23 20.54 3.96
CA ALA A 20 -7.44 21.23 4.37
C ALA A 20 -7.66 21.17 5.90
N LEU A 21 -7.45 20.00 6.52
CA LEU A 21 -7.60 19.81 7.96
C LEU A 21 -6.60 20.66 8.76
N ILE A 22 -5.32 20.65 8.38
CA ILE A 22 -4.28 21.42 9.07
C ILE A 22 -4.49 22.93 8.83
N SER A 23 -4.90 23.35 7.63
CA SER A 23 -5.25 24.73 7.35
C SER A 23 -6.46 25.19 8.17
N LEU A 24 -7.50 24.35 8.28
CA LEU A 24 -8.68 24.63 9.11
C LEU A 24 -8.30 24.75 10.59
N PHE A 25 -7.39 23.89 11.07
CA PHE A 25 -6.85 23.98 12.41
C PHE A 25 -6.08 25.31 12.63
N GLY A 26 -5.28 25.73 11.65
CA GLY A 26 -4.58 27.02 11.68
C GLY A 26 -5.56 28.20 11.75
N VAL A 27 -6.62 28.19 10.93
CA VAL A 27 -7.70 29.19 10.99
C VAL A 27 -8.38 29.16 12.37
N GLY A 28 -8.71 27.97 12.86
CA GLY A 28 -9.32 27.77 14.18
C GLY A 28 -8.47 28.37 15.30
N LEU A 29 -7.15 28.15 15.26
CA LEU A 29 -6.22 28.69 16.25
C LEU A 29 -6.21 30.23 16.23
N ALA A 30 -6.22 30.85 15.04
CA ALA A 30 -6.31 32.29 14.89
C ALA A 30 -7.67 32.85 15.41
N VAL A 31 -8.77 32.17 15.13
CA VAL A 31 -10.10 32.56 15.64
C VAL A 31 -10.19 32.38 17.16
N VAL A 32 -9.68 31.27 17.70
CA VAL A 32 -9.63 31.03 19.16
C VAL A 32 -8.85 32.14 19.87
N ALA A 33 -7.75 32.61 19.31
CA ALA A 33 -6.98 33.72 19.85
C ALA A 33 -7.84 34.99 20.03
N ALA A 34 -8.77 35.25 19.12
CA ALA A 34 -9.70 36.38 19.23
C ALA A 34 -10.80 36.17 20.29
N LEU A 35 -11.35 34.94 20.37
CA LEU A 35 -12.45 34.62 21.29
C LEU A 35 -11.99 34.46 22.74
N VAL A 36 -10.78 33.93 22.97
CA VAL A 36 -10.22 33.71 24.30
C VAL A 36 -9.60 34.99 24.90
N GLY A 37 -9.12 35.89 24.03
CA GLY A 37 -8.52 37.15 24.46
C GLY A 37 -9.35 37.90 25.53
N PRO A 38 -10.66 38.16 25.31
CA PRO A 38 -11.51 38.84 26.28
C PRO A 38 -11.74 38.10 27.60
N LEU A 39 -11.51 36.79 27.63
CA LEU A 39 -11.70 35.95 28.86
C LEU A 39 -10.48 35.89 29.75
N LEU A 40 -9.34 36.41 29.32
CA LEU A 40 -8.10 36.43 30.13
C LEU A 40 -8.12 37.57 31.11
N PRO A 41 -7.68 37.36 32.41
CA PRO A 41 -7.55 38.42 33.41
C PRO A 41 -6.61 39.52 32.92
N GLY A 42 -6.96 40.79 33.28
CA GLY A 42 -6.25 41.97 32.80
C GLY A 42 -4.76 42.10 33.15
N ASP A 43 -4.23 41.25 33.98
CA ASP A 43 -2.80 41.24 34.39
C ASP A 43 -1.87 40.64 33.31
N VAL A 44 -2.41 40.03 32.26
CA VAL A 44 -1.64 39.43 31.14
C VAL A 44 -1.34 40.46 30.03
N HIS A 45 -1.32 41.74 30.35
CA HIS A 45 -0.93 42.80 29.43
C HIS A 45 0.58 42.75 29.15
N GLY A 46 1.03 41.69 28.45
CA GLY A 46 2.39 41.62 27.94
C GLY A 46 2.63 42.74 26.91
N ARG A 47 3.76 43.43 26.99
CA ARG A 47 4.21 44.46 26.02
C ARG A 47 4.55 43.84 24.66
N VAL A 48 3.65 43.05 24.08
CA VAL A 48 3.84 42.49 22.71
C VAL A 48 3.30 43.52 21.73
N GLY A 49 4.20 44.26 21.10
CA GLY A 49 3.83 45.28 20.10
C GLY A 49 3.13 44.61 18.91
N GLN A 50 2.05 45.25 18.43
CA GLN A 50 1.30 44.78 17.26
C GLN A 50 2.21 44.56 16.04
N ASP A 51 3.17 45.49 15.84
CA ASP A 51 4.11 45.45 14.72
C ASP A 51 5.04 44.26 14.76
N ALA A 52 5.46 43.81 15.97
CA ALA A 52 6.33 42.66 16.13
C ALA A 52 5.62 41.35 15.72
N VAL A 53 4.37 41.14 16.16
CA VAL A 53 3.58 39.97 15.78
C VAL A 53 3.28 39.96 14.27
N GLY A 54 2.87 41.14 13.75
CA GLY A 54 2.60 41.30 12.31
C GLY A 54 3.81 41.01 11.45
N THR A 55 4.99 41.51 11.84
CA THR A 55 6.24 41.25 11.14
C THR A 55 6.61 39.75 11.14
N ILE A 56 6.50 39.06 12.28
CA ILE A 56 6.77 37.62 12.35
C ILE A 56 5.81 36.84 11.47
N LEU A 57 4.51 37.13 11.50
CA LEU A 57 3.51 36.48 10.66
C LEU A 57 3.77 36.75 9.18
N GLN A 58 4.22 37.95 8.79
CA GLN A 58 4.54 38.28 7.40
C GLN A 58 5.78 37.53 6.91
N ILE A 59 6.83 37.45 7.73
CA ILE A 59 8.02 36.63 7.42
C ILE A 59 7.60 35.17 7.27
N MET A 60 6.76 34.66 8.18
CA MET A 60 6.29 33.30 8.16
C MET A 60 5.44 33.02 6.92
N ALA A 61 4.50 33.92 6.55
CA ALA A 61 3.69 33.75 5.35
C ALA A 61 4.55 33.65 4.09
N SER A 62 5.47 34.60 3.89
CA SER A 62 6.34 34.62 2.70
C SER A 62 7.29 33.42 2.65
N SER A 63 7.93 33.05 3.78
CA SER A 63 8.84 31.93 3.84
C SER A 63 8.14 30.57 3.68
N MET A 64 6.94 30.40 4.27
CA MET A 64 6.20 29.14 4.14
C MET A 64 5.67 28.90 2.74
N LEU A 65 5.26 29.95 2.02
CA LEU A 65 4.91 29.82 0.61
C LEU A 65 6.11 29.37 -0.24
N ALA A 66 7.27 29.98 -0.01
CA ALA A 66 8.51 29.63 -0.71
C ALA A 66 8.94 28.17 -0.41
N VAL A 67 8.93 27.77 0.88
CA VAL A 67 9.26 26.40 1.30
C VAL A 67 8.27 25.38 0.73
N THR A 68 6.98 25.69 0.69
CA THR A 68 5.95 24.82 0.11
C THR A 68 6.21 24.59 -1.37
N THR A 69 6.48 25.64 -2.12
CA THR A 69 6.76 25.57 -3.56
C THR A 69 8.05 24.78 -3.83
N PHE A 70 9.11 25.06 -3.09
CA PHE A 70 10.37 24.30 -3.19
C PHE A 70 10.16 22.82 -2.86
N SER A 71 9.47 22.51 -1.77
CA SER A 71 9.19 21.14 -1.35
C SER A 71 8.37 20.37 -2.40
N LEU A 72 7.39 21.02 -3.00
CA LEU A 72 6.60 20.44 -4.08
C LEU A 72 7.46 20.15 -5.32
N THR A 73 8.31 21.11 -5.72
CA THR A 73 9.23 20.94 -6.86
C THR A 73 10.23 19.80 -6.61
N ALA A 74 10.83 19.74 -5.43
CA ALA A 74 11.74 18.67 -5.03
C ALA A 74 11.06 17.30 -5.07
N MET A 75 9.82 17.21 -4.58
CA MET A 75 9.02 15.99 -4.59
C MET A 75 8.67 15.54 -6.02
N VAL A 76 8.25 16.47 -6.88
CA VAL A 76 7.97 16.16 -8.30
C VAL A 76 9.23 15.70 -9.03
N SER A 77 10.38 16.32 -8.75
CA SER A 77 11.68 15.89 -9.32
C SER A 77 12.06 14.48 -8.86
N ALA A 78 11.89 14.17 -7.57
CA ALA A 78 12.16 12.84 -7.03
C ALA A 78 11.22 11.77 -7.61
N TYR A 79 9.94 12.10 -7.81
CA TYR A 79 9.00 11.22 -8.52
C TYR A 79 9.42 10.97 -9.97
N GLY A 80 9.88 12.00 -10.66
CA GLY A 80 10.43 11.88 -12.01
C GLY A 80 11.59 10.90 -12.08
N SER A 81 12.56 11.05 -11.18
CA SER A 81 13.72 10.14 -11.07
C SER A 81 13.29 8.70 -10.74
N ALA A 82 12.41 8.54 -9.74
CA ALA A 82 11.90 7.22 -9.37
C ALA A 82 11.12 6.53 -10.51
N THR A 83 10.40 7.30 -11.33
CA THR A 83 9.68 6.76 -12.50
C THR A 83 10.64 6.26 -13.58
N GLN A 84 11.80 6.87 -13.70
CA GLN A 84 12.83 6.42 -14.65
C GLN A 84 13.55 5.15 -14.15
N LEU A 85 13.76 5.03 -12.85
CA LEU A 85 14.51 3.93 -12.23
C LEU A 85 13.63 2.74 -11.84
N ALA A 86 12.40 2.98 -11.42
CA ALA A 86 11.46 1.96 -10.96
C ALA A 86 10.29 1.78 -11.94
N THR A 87 9.28 1.04 -11.52
CA THR A 87 8.09 0.75 -12.33
C THR A 87 6.90 1.63 -11.94
N PRO A 88 5.88 1.79 -12.81
CA PRO A 88 4.69 2.56 -12.46
C PRO A 88 3.97 2.08 -11.20
N ARG A 89 4.06 0.78 -10.87
CA ARG A 89 3.46 0.23 -9.64
C ARG A 89 4.22 0.66 -8.39
N ALA A 90 5.53 0.65 -8.44
CA ALA A 90 6.38 1.11 -7.35
C ALA A 90 6.22 2.62 -7.10
N THR A 91 6.14 3.43 -8.16
CA THR A 91 5.98 4.90 -8.03
C THR A 91 4.65 5.32 -7.42
N GLN A 92 3.58 4.51 -7.54
CA GLN A 92 2.31 4.79 -6.85
C GLN A 92 2.45 4.88 -5.32
N LEU A 93 3.38 4.12 -4.73
CA LEU A 93 3.64 4.15 -3.28
C LEU A 93 4.38 5.42 -2.85
N LEU A 94 5.20 6.00 -3.73
CA LEU A 94 5.89 7.27 -3.46
C LEU A 94 4.91 8.45 -3.41
N ILE A 95 3.91 8.48 -4.29
CA ILE A 95 2.88 9.52 -4.32
C ILE A 95 2.07 9.53 -3.01
N GLY A 96 1.86 8.36 -2.41
CA GLY A 96 1.16 8.18 -1.14
C GLY A 96 1.99 8.47 0.11
N ASP A 97 3.24 8.95 0.01
CA ASP A 97 4.15 9.13 1.15
C ASP A 97 3.58 10.06 2.24
N PRO A 98 3.32 9.54 3.46
CA PRO A 98 2.71 10.33 4.52
C PRO A 98 3.61 11.46 5.01
N THR A 99 4.93 11.27 5.00
CA THR A 99 5.91 12.25 5.50
C THR A 99 5.91 13.49 4.63
N SER A 100 5.97 13.31 3.31
CA SER A 100 5.88 14.39 2.34
C SER A 100 4.55 15.13 2.40
N GLN A 101 3.44 14.37 2.51
CA GLN A 101 2.10 14.94 2.63
C GLN A 101 1.94 15.77 3.91
N ASN A 102 2.41 15.27 5.05
CA ASN A 102 2.34 15.96 6.33
C ASN A 102 3.20 17.24 6.31
N ALA A 103 4.40 17.19 5.74
CA ALA A 103 5.26 18.37 5.65
C ALA A 103 4.61 19.48 4.80
N LEU A 104 4.16 19.17 3.58
CA LEU A 104 3.45 20.12 2.72
C LEU A 104 2.19 20.68 3.40
N SER A 105 1.41 19.84 4.05
CA SER A 105 0.20 20.23 4.76
C SER A 105 0.50 21.16 5.94
N THR A 106 1.59 20.93 6.67
CA THR A 106 2.02 21.78 7.79
C THR A 106 2.49 23.13 7.28
N PHE A 107 3.28 23.18 6.20
CA PHE A 107 3.76 24.45 5.63
C PHE A 107 2.61 25.28 5.07
N LEU A 108 1.68 24.65 4.34
CA LEU A 108 0.47 25.32 3.85
C LEU A 108 -0.42 25.80 5.00
N GLY A 109 -0.61 24.99 6.04
CA GLY A 109 -1.39 25.37 7.22
C GLY A 109 -0.77 26.56 7.98
N ALA A 110 0.57 26.57 8.13
CA ALA A 110 1.29 27.69 8.71
C ALA A 110 1.18 28.97 7.86
N PHE A 111 1.21 28.85 6.53
CA PHE A 111 0.94 29.97 5.62
C PHE A 111 -0.48 30.53 5.83
N VAL A 112 -1.50 29.65 5.82
CA VAL A 112 -2.90 30.07 6.02
C VAL A 112 -3.10 30.71 7.39
N PHE A 113 -2.56 30.11 8.47
CA PHE A 113 -2.56 30.68 9.80
C PHE A 113 -1.98 32.10 9.82
N SER A 114 -0.83 32.30 9.17
CA SER A 114 -0.15 33.60 9.12
C SER A 114 -0.98 34.63 8.39
N VAL A 115 -1.56 34.29 7.24
CA VAL A 115 -2.42 35.21 6.45
C VAL A 115 -3.67 35.61 7.25
N VAL A 116 -4.36 34.65 7.87
CA VAL A 116 -5.55 34.90 8.70
C VAL A 116 -5.18 35.74 9.92
N GLY A 117 -4.05 35.45 10.55
CA GLY A 117 -3.53 36.25 11.67
C GLY A 117 -3.23 37.71 11.30
N ILE A 118 -2.61 37.93 10.13
CA ILE A 118 -2.35 39.28 9.59
C ILE A 118 -3.67 40.04 9.35
N ILE A 119 -4.63 39.39 8.66
CA ILE A 119 -5.95 39.98 8.39
C ILE A 119 -6.63 40.38 9.72
N GLY A 120 -6.64 39.49 10.70
CA GLY A 120 -7.22 39.75 12.00
C GLY A 120 -6.53 40.88 12.78
N LEU A 121 -5.18 41.01 12.69
CA LEU A 121 -4.44 42.11 13.29
C LEU A 121 -4.77 43.45 12.62
N GLN A 122 -4.84 43.49 11.29
CA GLN A 122 -5.13 44.70 10.54
C GLN A 122 -6.60 45.18 10.67
N SER A 123 -7.52 44.22 10.86
CA SER A 123 -8.95 44.53 11.05
C SER A 123 -9.31 44.89 12.49
N SER A 124 -8.32 45.03 13.39
CA SER A 124 -8.52 45.30 14.82
C SER A 124 -9.39 44.22 15.53
N PHE A 125 -9.44 43.03 14.97
CA PHE A 125 -10.23 41.90 15.52
C PHE A 125 -9.66 41.36 16.84
N TYR A 126 -8.36 41.57 17.09
CA TYR A 126 -7.68 41.19 18.32
C TYR A 126 -7.54 42.38 19.27
N GLY A 127 -8.15 42.27 20.48
CA GLY A 127 -7.80 43.19 21.61
C GLY A 127 -6.39 42.86 22.14
N ASP A 128 -5.93 43.60 23.13
CA ASP A 128 -4.55 43.46 23.67
C ASP A 128 -4.25 42.03 24.18
N SER A 129 -5.16 41.43 24.94
CA SER A 129 -5.02 40.04 25.36
C SER A 129 -5.06 39.02 24.21
N GLY A 130 -5.88 39.28 23.19
CA GLY A 130 -5.94 38.44 21.99
C GLY A 130 -4.63 38.43 21.21
N ARG A 131 -3.87 39.52 21.19
CA ARG A 131 -2.53 39.63 20.60
C ARG A 131 -1.52 38.73 21.31
N VAL A 132 -1.59 38.62 22.63
CA VAL A 132 -0.72 37.74 23.43
C VAL A 132 -1.01 36.27 23.09
N VAL A 133 -2.28 35.90 22.97
CA VAL A 133 -2.69 34.55 22.56
C VAL A 133 -2.22 34.24 21.13
N LEU A 134 -2.40 35.18 20.19
CA LEU A 134 -1.93 35.03 18.82
C LEU A 134 -0.41 34.88 18.77
N PHE A 135 0.34 35.68 19.54
CA PHE A 135 1.79 35.57 19.65
C PHE A 135 2.23 34.18 20.16
N SER A 136 1.59 33.72 21.23
CA SER A 136 1.88 32.37 21.77
C SER A 136 1.56 31.28 20.75
N GLY A 137 0.44 31.40 20.03
CA GLY A 137 0.09 30.52 18.93
C GLY A 137 1.12 30.58 17.78
N THR A 138 1.62 31.78 17.46
CA THR A 138 2.67 31.96 16.45
C THR A 138 3.96 31.25 16.85
N VAL A 139 4.41 31.38 18.09
CA VAL A 139 5.59 30.68 18.60
C VAL A 139 5.41 29.15 18.52
N LEU A 140 4.23 28.66 18.87
CA LEU A 140 3.93 27.21 18.73
C LEU A 140 3.99 26.76 17.27
N VAL A 141 3.36 27.51 16.37
CA VAL A 141 3.37 27.18 14.91
C VAL A 141 4.80 27.20 14.37
N VAL A 142 5.61 28.20 14.74
CA VAL A 142 7.03 28.25 14.37
C VAL A 142 7.78 27.01 14.86
N ALA A 143 7.57 26.61 16.12
CA ALA A 143 8.22 25.39 16.64
C ALA A 143 7.81 24.12 15.84
N VAL A 144 6.53 23.97 15.52
CA VAL A 144 6.02 22.85 14.71
C VAL A 144 6.63 22.90 13.31
N VAL A 145 6.70 24.07 12.68
CA VAL A 145 7.30 24.24 11.35
C VAL A 145 8.76 23.87 11.37
N VAL A 146 9.55 24.32 12.36
CA VAL A 146 10.98 24.00 12.47
C VAL A 146 11.19 22.49 12.61
N VAL A 147 10.45 21.82 13.51
CA VAL A 147 10.53 20.37 13.67
C VAL A 147 10.16 19.64 12.38
N THR A 148 9.09 20.09 11.71
CA THR A 148 8.64 19.49 10.44
C THR A 148 9.68 19.71 9.34
N LEU A 149 10.28 20.89 9.25
CA LEU A 149 11.31 21.20 8.27
C LEU A 149 12.56 20.35 8.46
N LEU A 150 13.04 20.18 9.69
CA LEU A 150 14.19 19.32 9.99
C LEU A 150 13.92 17.86 9.61
N ARG A 151 12.74 17.33 9.92
CA ARG A 151 12.34 15.99 9.51
C ARG A 151 12.21 15.86 7.99
N TRP A 152 11.67 16.89 7.34
CA TRP A 152 11.53 16.95 5.90
C TRP A 152 12.88 16.94 5.18
N ILE A 153 13.84 17.74 5.64
CA ILE A 153 15.18 17.77 5.07
C ILE A 153 15.83 16.37 5.16
N GLY A 154 15.76 15.72 6.31
CA GLY A 154 16.26 14.35 6.47
C GLY A 154 15.58 13.35 5.55
N HIS A 155 14.27 13.51 5.34
CA HIS A 155 13.48 12.64 4.48
C HIS A 155 13.81 12.82 3.00
N ILE A 156 13.90 14.06 2.50
CA ILE A 156 14.10 14.35 1.06
C ILE A 156 15.47 13.88 0.55
N THR A 157 16.47 13.79 1.43
CA THR A 157 17.82 13.34 1.05
C THR A 157 17.89 11.87 0.63
N GLY A 158 16.99 11.03 1.15
CA GLY A 158 16.86 9.61 0.77
C GLY A 158 15.75 9.34 -0.25
N PHE A 159 14.80 10.28 -0.38
CA PHE A 159 13.57 10.09 -1.13
C PHE A 159 13.80 9.90 -2.64
N GLY A 160 13.19 8.85 -3.20
CA GLY A 160 13.29 8.54 -4.63
C GLY A 160 14.56 7.80 -5.06
N ARG A 161 15.46 7.44 -4.14
CA ARG A 161 16.56 6.52 -4.42
C ARG A 161 16.03 5.11 -4.59
N MET A 162 16.73 4.27 -5.37
CA MET A 162 16.28 2.89 -5.65
C MET A 162 16.07 2.08 -4.37
N GLY A 163 16.96 2.18 -3.39
CA GLY A 163 16.79 1.51 -2.09
C GLY A 163 15.52 1.93 -1.36
N ASP A 164 15.21 3.25 -1.28
CA ASP A 164 13.97 3.75 -0.68
C ASP A 164 12.71 3.22 -1.42
N VAL A 165 12.79 3.11 -2.75
CA VAL A 165 11.70 2.54 -3.55
C VAL A 165 11.49 1.06 -3.23
N ILE A 166 12.56 0.27 -3.16
CA ILE A 166 12.51 -1.16 -2.80
C ILE A 166 11.92 -1.32 -1.40
N ASP A 167 12.42 -0.57 -0.41
CA ASP A 167 11.96 -0.63 0.98
C ASP A 167 10.44 -0.34 1.09
N ARG A 168 9.94 0.65 0.38
CA ARG A 168 8.51 1.00 0.36
C ARG A 168 7.65 -0.08 -0.30
N VAL A 169 8.12 -0.63 -1.40
CA VAL A 169 7.40 -1.75 -2.07
C VAL A 169 7.44 -2.98 -1.18
N GLU A 170 8.57 -3.26 -0.53
CA GLU A 170 8.69 -4.36 0.43
C GLU A 170 7.73 -4.17 1.62
N GLU A 171 7.68 -2.99 2.23
CA GLU A 171 6.78 -2.71 3.35
C GLU A 171 5.31 -2.91 2.95
N ALA A 172 4.89 -2.39 1.79
CA ALA A 172 3.54 -2.58 1.26
C ALA A 172 3.24 -4.05 0.97
N ALA A 173 4.19 -4.76 0.34
CA ALA A 173 4.09 -6.18 0.03
C ALA A 173 4.02 -7.04 1.30
N ALA A 174 4.90 -6.78 2.27
CA ALA A 174 4.91 -7.47 3.55
C ALA A 174 3.63 -7.17 4.36
N GLY A 175 3.11 -5.94 4.30
CA GLY A 175 1.83 -5.58 4.89
C GLY A 175 0.66 -6.38 4.31
N ALA A 176 0.57 -6.47 2.98
CA ALA A 176 -0.43 -7.27 2.29
C ALA A 176 -0.27 -8.77 2.60
N MET A 177 0.97 -9.26 2.64
CA MET A 177 1.25 -10.66 2.96
C MET A 177 0.89 -11.02 4.40
N ARG A 178 1.19 -10.14 5.37
CA ARG A 178 0.76 -10.32 6.77
C ARG A 178 -0.76 -10.28 6.92
N ALA A 179 -1.45 -9.39 6.21
CA ALA A 179 -2.92 -9.35 6.21
C ALA A 179 -3.50 -10.63 5.62
N PHE A 180 -2.92 -11.13 4.52
CA PHE A 180 -3.26 -12.42 3.93
C PHE A 180 -2.98 -13.57 4.90
N ALA A 181 -1.85 -13.57 5.60
CA ALA A 181 -1.49 -14.60 6.57
C ALA A 181 -2.44 -14.65 7.78
N ALA A 182 -2.91 -13.47 8.22
CA ALA A 182 -3.85 -13.37 9.33
C ALA A 182 -5.25 -13.87 8.98
N ASP A 183 -5.68 -13.67 7.73
CA ASP A 183 -7.00 -14.11 7.25
C ASP A 183 -6.94 -14.47 5.75
N PRO A 184 -6.50 -15.69 5.41
CA PRO A 184 -6.27 -16.10 4.02
C PRO A 184 -7.52 -16.14 3.15
N ARG A 185 -8.71 -16.04 3.76
CA ARG A 185 -10.01 -16.15 3.12
C ARG A 185 -10.93 -14.94 3.36
N LEU A 186 -10.37 -13.82 3.83
CA LEU A 186 -11.09 -12.57 4.07
C LEU A 186 -12.32 -12.74 4.99
N GLY A 187 -12.26 -13.67 5.97
CA GLY A 187 -13.35 -14.00 6.87
C GLY A 187 -14.33 -15.06 6.34
N GLY A 188 -14.15 -15.54 5.12
CA GLY A 188 -14.97 -16.57 4.49
C GLY A 188 -14.57 -18.00 4.85
N ARG A 189 -15.34 -18.96 4.33
CA ARG A 189 -15.09 -20.42 4.44
C ARG A 189 -14.15 -20.90 3.35
N PRO A 190 -13.52 -22.07 3.52
CA PRO A 190 -12.79 -22.73 2.45
C PRO A 190 -13.60 -22.87 1.16
N ALA A 191 -12.93 -22.73 0.02
CA ALA A 191 -13.56 -22.99 -1.27
C ALA A 191 -13.99 -24.45 -1.38
N VAL A 192 -15.18 -24.65 -1.92
CA VAL A 192 -15.73 -25.97 -2.27
C VAL A 192 -16.15 -25.93 -3.74
N ALA A 193 -16.45 -27.10 -4.30
CA ALA A 193 -16.93 -27.17 -5.67
C ALA A 193 -18.21 -26.33 -5.83
N VAL A 194 -18.25 -25.53 -6.89
CA VAL A 194 -19.42 -24.72 -7.23
C VAL A 194 -20.51 -25.64 -7.74
N PRO A 195 -21.73 -25.61 -7.15
CA PRO A 195 -22.85 -26.44 -7.63
C PRO A 195 -23.16 -26.16 -9.10
N ALA A 196 -23.54 -27.17 -9.87
CA ALA A 196 -23.84 -27.04 -11.29
C ALA A 196 -25.00 -26.07 -11.59
N GLY A 197 -25.96 -25.91 -10.60
CA GLY A 197 -27.07 -24.96 -10.69
C GLY A 197 -26.79 -23.58 -10.10
N ALA A 198 -25.54 -23.25 -9.76
CA ALA A 198 -25.21 -21.93 -9.21
C ALA A 198 -25.29 -20.84 -10.29
N THR A 199 -25.89 -19.71 -9.93
CA THR A 199 -26.06 -18.54 -10.80
C THR A 199 -24.83 -17.65 -10.73
N PRO A 200 -24.17 -17.32 -11.86
CA PRO A 200 -23.03 -16.41 -11.88
C PRO A 200 -23.50 -14.95 -11.73
N VAL A 201 -22.70 -14.15 -11.01
CA VAL A 201 -22.86 -12.69 -10.90
C VAL A 201 -21.64 -12.04 -11.52
N PHE A 202 -21.86 -11.07 -12.40
CA PHE A 202 -20.84 -10.43 -13.20
C PHE A 202 -20.58 -8.98 -12.77
N ALA A 203 -19.44 -8.43 -13.19
CA ALA A 203 -19.15 -7.01 -13.10
C ALA A 203 -19.88 -6.25 -14.23
N GLU A 204 -20.32 -5.04 -13.96
CA GLU A 204 -20.89 -4.14 -14.98
C GLU A 204 -19.80 -3.60 -15.92
N GLU A 205 -18.63 -3.30 -15.36
CA GLU A 205 -17.49 -2.71 -16.09
C GLU A 205 -16.24 -3.57 -15.95
N ALA A 206 -15.30 -3.38 -16.88
CA ALA A 206 -13.99 -4.03 -16.82
C ALA A 206 -13.07 -3.30 -15.84
N GLY A 207 -12.41 -4.05 -14.95
CA GLY A 207 -11.47 -3.52 -13.97
C GLY A 207 -10.89 -4.59 -13.07
N TYR A 208 -10.04 -4.18 -12.15
CA TYR A 208 -9.46 -5.09 -11.16
C TYR A 208 -10.29 -5.08 -9.87
N VAL A 209 -10.57 -6.26 -9.35
CA VAL A 209 -11.10 -6.38 -7.98
C VAL A 209 -10.04 -5.85 -7.01
N THR A 210 -10.36 -4.82 -6.26
CA THR A 210 -9.45 -4.21 -5.27
C THR A 210 -9.86 -4.48 -3.84
N HIS A 211 -11.13 -4.79 -3.60
CA HIS A 211 -11.66 -5.13 -2.28
C HIS A 211 -12.88 -6.02 -2.39
N ILE A 212 -13.04 -6.95 -1.44
CA ILE A 212 -14.23 -7.78 -1.27
C ILE A 212 -14.74 -7.62 0.16
N ASP A 213 -15.99 -7.19 0.31
CA ASP A 213 -16.69 -7.13 1.60
C ASP A 213 -17.38 -8.47 1.88
N VAL A 214 -16.61 -9.44 2.37
CA VAL A 214 -17.14 -10.79 2.69
C VAL A 214 -18.18 -10.74 3.80
N ALA A 215 -18.12 -9.75 4.71
CA ALA A 215 -19.12 -9.59 5.76
C ALA A 215 -20.47 -9.17 5.17
N ALA A 216 -20.49 -8.24 4.21
CA ALA A 216 -21.70 -7.84 3.49
C ALA A 216 -22.26 -9.00 2.67
N LEU A 217 -21.42 -9.76 1.96
CA LEU A 217 -21.83 -10.97 1.25
C LEU A 217 -22.44 -12.00 2.21
N GLY A 218 -21.85 -12.15 3.40
CA GLY A 218 -22.32 -13.08 4.42
C GLY A 218 -23.66 -12.70 5.02
N ALA A 219 -23.91 -11.39 5.25
CA ALA A 219 -25.20 -10.90 5.72
C ALA A 219 -26.32 -11.18 4.69
N LEU A 220 -26.07 -10.85 3.42
CA LEU A 220 -27.01 -11.15 2.32
C LEU A 220 -27.26 -12.65 2.16
N ALA A 221 -26.21 -13.46 2.27
CA ALA A 221 -26.31 -14.90 2.18
C ALA A 221 -27.17 -15.50 3.31
N ALA A 222 -26.99 -15.00 4.54
CA ALA A 222 -27.79 -15.44 5.70
C ALA A 222 -29.25 -15.00 5.59
N GLU A 223 -29.51 -13.78 5.14
CA GLU A 223 -30.87 -13.23 4.98
C GLU A 223 -31.71 -14.03 3.97
N HIS A 224 -31.07 -14.48 2.88
CA HIS A 224 -31.79 -15.15 1.78
C HIS A 224 -31.53 -16.67 1.70
N GLY A 225 -30.90 -17.29 2.70
CA GLY A 225 -30.59 -18.72 2.70
C GLY A 225 -29.70 -19.15 1.53
N LEU A 226 -28.62 -18.40 1.28
CA LEU A 226 -27.76 -18.59 0.13
C LEU A 226 -26.37 -19.10 0.52
N ARG A 227 -25.69 -19.71 -0.45
CA ARG A 227 -24.24 -19.98 -0.44
C ARG A 227 -23.58 -19.17 -1.54
N VAL A 228 -22.56 -18.42 -1.18
CA VAL A 228 -21.80 -17.59 -2.10
C VAL A 228 -20.43 -18.22 -2.35
N HIS A 229 -20.05 -18.36 -3.62
CA HIS A 229 -18.75 -18.89 -4.05
C HIS A 229 -17.99 -17.79 -4.78
N VAL A 230 -17.01 -17.18 -4.15
CA VAL A 230 -16.18 -16.12 -4.75
C VAL A 230 -15.33 -16.74 -5.87
N ALA A 231 -15.43 -16.17 -7.08
CA ALA A 231 -14.68 -16.60 -8.25
C ALA A 231 -13.48 -15.66 -8.56
N ALA A 232 -13.65 -14.36 -8.27
CA ALA A 232 -12.65 -13.34 -8.55
C ALA A 232 -12.07 -12.79 -7.24
N LEU A 233 -10.80 -13.11 -6.97
CA LEU A 233 -10.04 -12.59 -5.83
C LEU A 233 -9.52 -11.16 -6.09
N PRO A 234 -9.14 -10.40 -5.04
CA PRO A 234 -8.39 -9.16 -5.22
C PRO A 234 -7.18 -9.34 -6.14
N GLY A 235 -6.99 -8.39 -7.05
CA GLY A 235 -5.99 -8.48 -8.13
C GLY A 235 -6.47 -9.15 -9.43
N THR A 236 -7.65 -9.76 -9.44
CA THR A 236 -8.23 -10.35 -10.66
C THR A 236 -8.80 -9.27 -11.56
N LEU A 237 -8.46 -9.30 -12.86
CA LEU A 237 -9.14 -8.51 -13.88
C LEU A 237 -10.49 -9.17 -14.19
N VAL A 238 -11.56 -8.43 -14.01
CA VAL A 238 -12.93 -8.84 -14.30
C VAL A 238 -13.53 -8.00 -15.42
N HIS A 239 -14.56 -8.53 -16.04
CA HIS A 239 -15.31 -7.90 -17.14
C HIS A 239 -16.70 -8.54 -17.21
N PRO A 240 -17.65 -8.02 -18.00
CA PRO A 240 -19.05 -8.48 -18.00
C PRO A 240 -19.28 -9.96 -18.35
N THR A 241 -18.26 -10.69 -18.80
CA THR A 241 -18.37 -12.15 -19.10
C THR A 241 -17.54 -13.02 -18.15
N ARG A 242 -16.83 -12.42 -17.17
CA ARG A 242 -16.10 -13.15 -16.14
C ARG A 242 -16.80 -12.99 -14.78
N PRO A 243 -17.27 -14.10 -14.16
CA PRO A 243 -18.02 -14.02 -12.93
C PRO A 243 -17.16 -13.47 -11.76
N LEU A 244 -17.75 -12.60 -10.94
CA LEU A 244 -17.25 -12.18 -9.64
C LEU A 244 -17.41 -13.30 -8.61
N LEU A 245 -18.58 -13.91 -8.63
CA LEU A 245 -18.98 -14.97 -7.72
C LEU A 245 -20.08 -15.81 -8.36
N HIS A 246 -20.37 -16.95 -7.74
CA HIS A 246 -21.55 -17.78 -8.03
C HIS A 246 -22.41 -17.89 -6.78
N VAL A 247 -23.71 -17.91 -6.96
CA VAL A 247 -24.69 -18.02 -5.87
C VAL A 247 -25.56 -19.26 -6.06
N ALA A 248 -25.77 -20.00 -4.99
CA ALA A 248 -26.70 -21.15 -4.95
C ALA A 248 -27.56 -21.07 -3.69
N GLY A 249 -28.77 -21.63 -3.73
CA GLY A 249 -29.55 -21.85 -2.53
C GLY A 249 -28.86 -22.84 -1.57
N GLU A 250 -29.23 -22.86 -0.30
CA GLU A 250 -28.63 -23.77 0.71
C GLU A 250 -28.65 -25.25 0.30
N SER A 251 -29.68 -25.68 -0.43
CA SER A 251 -29.78 -27.03 -0.98
C SER A 251 -28.94 -27.28 -2.24
N GLY A 252 -28.15 -26.29 -2.70
CA GLY A 252 -27.39 -26.37 -3.95
C GLY A 252 -28.22 -26.19 -5.22
N ARG A 253 -29.52 -25.82 -5.10
CA ARG A 253 -30.43 -25.57 -6.23
C ARG A 253 -30.16 -24.18 -6.81
N SER A 254 -30.53 -24.03 -8.10
CA SER A 254 -30.56 -22.72 -8.75
C SER A 254 -31.51 -21.78 -8.02
N LEU A 255 -31.16 -20.49 -8.02
CA LEU A 255 -32.09 -19.44 -7.56
C LEU A 255 -33.22 -19.25 -8.57
N ASP A 256 -34.37 -18.77 -8.07
CA ASP A 256 -35.40 -18.21 -8.94
C ASP A 256 -34.80 -17.02 -9.71
N GLU A 257 -35.06 -16.94 -11.01
CA GLU A 257 -34.49 -15.98 -11.94
C GLU A 257 -34.68 -14.52 -11.46
N ARG A 258 -35.89 -14.20 -10.95
CA ARG A 258 -36.21 -12.87 -10.41
C ARG A 258 -35.40 -12.53 -9.16
N LEU A 259 -35.23 -13.50 -8.27
CA LEU A 259 -34.41 -13.30 -7.06
C LEU A 259 -32.93 -13.15 -7.42
N ALA A 260 -32.45 -13.93 -8.38
CA ALA A 260 -31.09 -13.86 -8.89
C ALA A 260 -30.78 -12.48 -9.49
N GLU A 261 -31.67 -11.95 -10.34
CA GLU A 261 -31.51 -10.60 -10.92
C GLU A 261 -31.53 -9.51 -9.84
N THR A 262 -32.45 -9.56 -8.90
CA THR A 262 -32.58 -8.56 -7.84
C THR A 262 -31.36 -8.52 -6.92
N LEU A 263 -30.79 -9.69 -6.62
CA LEU A 263 -29.64 -9.80 -5.73
C LEU A 263 -28.30 -9.57 -6.46
N ALA A 264 -28.23 -9.79 -7.78
CA ALA A 264 -27.00 -9.69 -8.54
C ALA A 264 -26.31 -8.33 -8.38
N GLU A 265 -27.06 -7.24 -8.51
CA GLU A 265 -26.53 -5.87 -8.33
C GLU A 265 -26.04 -5.64 -6.89
N THR A 266 -26.80 -6.10 -5.89
CA THR A 266 -26.43 -5.92 -4.48
C THR A 266 -25.20 -6.74 -4.11
N LEU A 267 -25.09 -7.97 -4.61
CA LEU A 267 -23.92 -8.82 -4.42
C LEU A 267 -22.68 -8.27 -5.15
N ALA A 268 -22.84 -7.74 -6.36
CA ALA A 268 -21.77 -7.09 -7.10
C ALA A 268 -21.23 -5.85 -6.36
N LYS A 269 -22.07 -5.08 -5.68
CA LYS A 269 -21.68 -3.91 -4.85
C LYS A 269 -20.77 -4.26 -3.68
N ALA A 270 -20.69 -5.52 -3.26
CA ALA A 270 -19.73 -5.97 -2.25
C ALA A 270 -18.29 -6.02 -2.79
N PHE A 271 -18.12 -5.91 -4.11
CA PHE A 271 -16.81 -5.83 -4.75
C PHE A 271 -16.50 -4.37 -5.09
N ALA A 272 -15.29 -3.91 -4.73
CA ALA A 272 -14.75 -2.68 -5.30
C ALA A 272 -13.94 -3.02 -6.54
N ILE A 273 -14.33 -2.44 -7.68
CA ILE A 273 -13.65 -2.63 -8.97
C ILE A 273 -13.01 -1.31 -9.35
N GLU A 274 -11.72 -1.32 -9.68
CA GLU A 274 -10.97 -0.14 -10.05
C GLU A 274 -10.09 -0.40 -11.28
N ARG A 275 -9.64 0.68 -11.92
CA ARG A 275 -8.79 0.61 -13.11
C ARG A 275 -7.41 0.00 -12.82
N HIS A 276 -6.92 0.14 -11.59
CA HIS A 276 -5.60 -0.33 -11.15
C HIS A 276 -5.70 -1.24 -9.93
N ARG A 277 -4.79 -2.21 -9.84
CA ARG A 277 -4.64 -3.06 -8.65
C ARG A 277 -4.20 -2.25 -7.44
N ARG A 278 -4.48 -2.78 -6.23
CA ARG A 278 -4.08 -2.19 -4.95
C ARG A 278 -3.41 -3.21 -4.05
N PHE A 279 -2.52 -2.75 -3.18
CA PHE A 279 -1.79 -3.61 -2.25
C PHE A 279 -2.65 -4.10 -1.07
N ASP A 280 -3.76 -3.43 -0.74
CA ASP A 280 -4.49 -3.63 0.53
C ASP A 280 -4.95 -5.08 0.78
N GLN A 281 -5.48 -5.78 -0.24
CA GLN A 281 -5.96 -7.16 -0.15
C GLN A 281 -5.33 -8.09 -1.21
N ASP A 282 -4.32 -7.62 -1.92
CA ASP A 282 -3.68 -8.34 -3.02
C ASP A 282 -2.23 -8.69 -2.67
N PRO A 283 -1.97 -9.88 -2.10
CA PRO A 283 -0.62 -10.28 -1.70
C PRO A 283 0.31 -10.51 -2.90
N ARG A 284 -0.23 -10.69 -4.12
CA ARG A 284 0.55 -10.91 -5.33
C ARG A 284 1.12 -9.61 -5.92
N LEU A 285 0.42 -8.47 -5.74
CA LEU A 285 0.84 -7.21 -6.36
C LEU A 285 2.23 -6.78 -5.91
N GLY A 286 2.54 -6.94 -4.61
CA GLY A 286 3.85 -6.61 -4.06
C GLY A 286 4.97 -7.46 -4.64
N LEU A 287 4.73 -8.76 -4.82
CA LEU A 287 5.68 -9.68 -5.45
C LEU A 287 5.95 -9.29 -6.91
N ILE A 288 4.89 -8.96 -7.64
CA ILE A 288 4.99 -8.50 -9.04
C ILE A 288 5.79 -7.18 -9.10
N ALA A 289 5.49 -6.21 -8.24
CA ALA A 289 6.15 -4.92 -8.24
C ALA A 289 7.65 -5.02 -7.93
N LEU A 290 8.04 -5.85 -6.95
CA LEU A 290 9.45 -6.16 -6.66
C LEU A 290 10.11 -6.85 -7.85
N SER A 291 9.47 -7.88 -8.40
CA SER A 291 10.00 -8.61 -9.56
C SER A 291 10.19 -7.71 -10.80
N GLU A 292 9.30 -6.74 -11.02
CA GLU A 292 9.44 -5.76 -12.09
C GLU A 292 10.62 -4.81 -11.89
N ILE A 293 10.91 -4.40 -10.64
CA ILE A 293 12.09 -3.59 -10.32
C ILE A 293 13.35 -4.37 -10.68
N ALA A 294 13.47 -5.63 -10.26
CA ALA A 294 14.60 -6.47 -10.60
C ALA A 294 14.74 -6.73 -12.11
N SER A 295 13.62 -7.01 -12.79
CA SER A 295 13.63 -7.21 -14.24
C SER A 295 14.11 -5.97 -15.00
N ARG A 296 13.75 -4.78 -14.52
CA ARG A 296 14.24 -3.51 -15.07
C ARG A 296 15.71 -3.29 -14.78
N ALA A 297 16.16 -3.57 -13.55
CA ALA A 297 17.56 -3.48 -13.15
C ALA A 297 18.45 -4.39 -14.00
N LEU A 298 17.98 -5.58 -14.34
CA LEU A 298 18.66 -6.57 -15.19
C LEU A 298 18.54 -6.31 -16.69
N SER A 299 17.78 -5.29 -17.11
CA SER A 299 17.69 -4.95 -18.52
C SER A 299 19.03 -4.49 -19.08
N PRO A 300 19.36 -4.74 -20.38
CA PRO A 300 20.63 -4.35 -20.97
C PRO A 300 20.94 -2.85 -20.88
N ALA A 301 19.89 -2.00 -20.77
CA ALA A 301 20.05 -0.56 -20.65
C ALA A 301 20.44 -0.10 -19.24
N THR A 302 20.16 -0.87 -18.20
CA THR A 302 20.44 -0.53 -16.79
C THR A 302 21.63 -1.34 -16.28
N ASN A 303 21.60 -2.65 -16.46
CA ASN A 303 22.65 -3.63 -16.08
C ASN A 303 23.13 -3.45 -14.63
N ASP A 304 22.20 -3.54 -13.68
CA ASP A 304 22.45 -3.38 -12.24
C ASP A 304 22.06 -4.67 -11.48
N PRO A 305 22.97 -5.67 -11.46
CA PRO A 305 22.74 -6.93 -10.72
C PRO A 305 22.65 -6.70 -9.20
N GLY A 306 23.26 -5.66 -8.67
CA GLY A 306 23.20 -5.30 -7.25
C GLY A 306 21.76 -5.01 -6.80
N THR A 307 21.03 -4.18 -7.54
CA THR A 307 19.62 -3.91 -7.29
C THR A 307 18.76 -5.18 -7.40
N ALA A 308 19.04 -6.06 -8.36
CA ALA A 308 18.31 -7.34 -8.47
C ALA A 308 18.53 -8.25 -7.24
N ILE A 309 19.75 -8.27 -6.69
CA ILE A 309 20.08 -9.00 -5.46
C ILE A 309 19.35 -8.40 -4.25
N GLU A 310 19.26 -7.08 -4.13
CA GLU A 310 18.50 -6.43 -3.07
C GLU A 310 17.01 -6.78 -3.16
N VAL A 311 16.43 -6.79 -4.36
CA VAL A 311 15.05 -7.21 -4.57
C VAL A 311 14.84 -8.69 -4.19
N LEU A 312 15.79 -9.59 -4.48
CA LEU A 312 15.70 -10.98 -4.05
C LEU A 312 15.68 -11.11 -2.52
N ASN A 313 16.46 -10.29 -1.82
CA ASN A 313 16.44 -10.23 -0.36
C ASN A 313 15.08 -9.70 0.16
N ALA A 314 14.54 -8.67 -0.47
CA ALA A 314 13.22 -8.12 -0.14
C ALA A 314 12.10 -9.16 -0.39
N LEU A 315 12.12 -9.85 -1.53
CA LEU A 315 11.17 -10.94 -1.84
C LEU A 315 11.22 -12.07 -0.80
N LEU A 316 12.42 -12.46 -0.37
CA LEU A 316 12.55 -13.47 0.70
C LEU A 316 11.88 -12.98 1.99
N ARG A 317 12.17 -11.76 2.44
CA ARG A 317 11.55 -11.17 3.64
C ARG A 317 10.03 -11.10 3.55
N VAL A 318 9.49 -10.75 2.37
CA VAL A 318 8.03 -10.74 2.13
C VAL A 318 7.47 -12.16 2.19
N LEU A 319 8.08 -13.12 1.50
CA LEU A 319 7.62 -14.52 1.42
C LEU A 319 7.75 -15.27 2.77
N LEU A 320 8.65 -14.83 3.63
CA LEU A 320 8.72 -15.35 5.00
C LEU A 320 7.48 -14.99 5.85
N ASN A 321 6.63 -14.07 5.40
CA ASN A 321 5.32 -13.79 6.02
C ASN A 321 4.18 -14.65 5.44
N LEU A 322 4.43 -15.60 4.55
CA LEU A 322 3.40 -16.54 4.08
C LEU A 322 2.67 -17.20 5.26
N PRO A 323 1.35 -17.39 5.18
CA PRO A 323 0.59 -18.06 6.24
C PRO A 323 1.12 -19.47 6.45
N PRO A 324 0.99 -20.03 7.66
CA PRO A 324 1.23 -21.45 7.87
C PRO A 324 0.27 -22.29 7.04
N GLU A 325 0.60 -23.59 6.91
CA GLU A 325 -0.33 -24.54 6.35
C GLU A 325 -1.64 -24.56 7.17
N GLU A 326 -2.76 -24.52 6.48
CA GLU A 326 -4.06 -24.49 7.15
C GLU A 326 -4.36 -25.90 7.68
N PRO A 327 -4.62 -26.07 8.98
CA PRO A 327 -4.94 -27.40 9.52
C PRO A 327 -6.23 -27.92 8.87
N GLU A 328 -6.24 -29.20 8.53
CA GLU A 328 -7.45 -29.89 8.08
C GLU A 328 -8.52 -29.77 9.17
N GLY A 329 -9.72 -29.26 8.80
CA GLY A 329 -10.82 -29.10 9.75
C GLY A 329 -10.80 -27.76 10.51
N ALA A 330 -10.11 -26.73 10.03
CA ALA A 330 -10.14 -25.40 10.61
C ALA A 330 -11.58 -24.96 10.93
N GLU A 331 -11.77 -24.42 12.14
CA GLU A 331 -13.07 -24.10 12.72
C GLU A 331 -13.90 -23.17 11.82
N LEU A 332 -15.01 -23.68 11.28
CA LEU A 332 -15.94 -22.92 10.44
C LEU A 332 -17.03 -22.24 11.27
N ALA A 333 -17.06 -22.50 12.58
CA ALA A 333 -18.04 -21.94 13.49
C ALA A 333 -17.98 -20.40 13.47
N GLY A 334 -19.12 -19.78 13.22
CA GLY A 334 -19.26 -18.31 13.15
C GLY A 334 -18.83 -17.66 11.82
N ARG A 335 -18.24 -18.39 10.86
CA ARG A 335 -17.96 -17.84 9.53
C ARG A 335 -19.18 -17.83 8.63
N PRO A 336 -19.41 -16.75 7.87
CA PRO A 336 -20.55 -16.64 6.96
C PRO A 336 -20.51 -17.70 5.85
N PRO A 337 -21.66 -18.04 5.20
CA PRO A 337 -21.72 -19.03 4.13
C PRO A 337 -21.18 -18.49 2.79
N VAL A 338 -19.99 -17.90 2.84
CA VAL A 338 -19.25 -17.34 1.72
C VAL A 338 -17.95 -18.12 1.55
N HIS A 339 -17.84 -18.85 0.46
CA HIS A 339 -16.68 -19.67 0.14
C HIS A 339 -15.67 -18.84 -0.66
N VAL A 340 -14.46 -18.70 -0.11
CA VAL A 340 -13.38 -17.87 -0.70
C VAL A 340 -12.16 -18.74 -0.97
N PRO A 341 -11.68 -18.82 -2.23
CA PRO A 341 -10.43 -19.53 -2.53
C PRO A 341 -9.23 -18.77 -1.95
N ARG A 342 -8.11 -19.47 -1.81
CA ARG A 342 -6.81 -18.83 -1.50
C ARG A 342 -6.10 -18.47 -2.79
N PRO A 343 -5.32 -17.39 -2.83
CA PRO A 343 -4.36 -17.15 -3.91
C PRO A 343 -3.40 -18.33 -4.03
N SER A 344 -3.11 -18.73 -5.27
CA SER A 344 -2.21 -19.85 -5.56
C SER A 344 -0.78 -19.52 -5.16
N LEU A 345 -0.13 -20.39 -4.38
CA LEU A 345 1.27 -20.26 -4.03
C LEU A 345 2.18 -20.40 -5.27
N ASP A 346 1.81 -21.27 -6.22
CA ASP A 346 2.51 -21.40 -7.50
C ASP A 346 2.51 -20.10 -8.30
N ASP A 347 1.35 -19.43 -8.33
CA ASP A 347 1.24 -18.13 -8.98
C ASP A 347 2.07 -17.07 -8.27
N MET A 348 2.07 -17.06 -6.92
CA MET A 348 2.87 -16.11 -6.15
C MET A 348 4.37 -16.27 -6.42
N LEU A 349 4.88 -17.51 -6.40
CA LEU A 349 6.29 -17.77 -6.67
C LEU A 349 6.64 -17.57 -8.15
N THR A 350 5.70 -17.83 -9.04
CA THR A 350 5.86 -17.52 -10.47
C THR A 350 5.96 -16.02 -10.70
N ASP A 351 5.08 -15.23 -10.10
CA ASP A 351 5.10 -13.76 -10.17
C ASP A 351 6.41 -13.19 -9.61
N ALA A 352 6.90 -13.74 -8.50
CA ALA A 352 8.12 -13.30 -7.84
C ALA A 352 9.38 -13.60 -8.65
N PHE A 353 9.52 -14.82 -9.19
CA PHE A 353 10.83 -15.31 -9.64
C PHE A 353 10.97 -15.50 -11.14
N ARG A 354 9.87 -15.75 -11.88
CA ARG A 354 9.95 -16.02 -13.34
C ARG A 354 10.64 -14.91 -14.14
N PRO A 355 10.33 -13.60 -13.94
CA PRO A 355 11.01 -12.55 -14.68
C PRO A 355 12.51 -12.52 -14.39
N MET A 356 12.90 -12.68 -13.13
CA MET A 356 14.31 -12.67 -12.74
C MET A 356 15.08 -13.89 -13.22
N ILE A 357 14.44 -15.07 -13.28
CA ILE A 357 15.04 -16.25 -13.92
C ILE A 357 15.30 -15.96 -15.41
N ARG A 358 14.38 -15.31 -16.11
CA ARG A 358 14.53 -15.00 -17.52
C ARG A 358 15.64 -13.97 -17.80
N GLU A 359 15.66 -12.89 -17.01
CA GLU A 359 16.56 -11.75 -17.25
C GLU A 359 17.92 -11.89 -16.53
N GLY A 360 18.02 -12.67 -15.45
CA GLY A 360 19.20 -12.72 -14.57
C GLY A 360 20.20 -13.84 -14.87
N LEU A 361 19.94 -14.68 -15.87
CA LEU A 361 20.84 -15.82 -16.17
C LEU A 361 22.22 -15.40 -16.70
N GLY A 362 22.36 -14.20 -17.24
CA GLY A 362 23.64 -13.63 -17.65
C GLY A 362 24.52 -13.17 -16.50
N GLU A 363 23.94 -13.05 -15.29
CA GLU A 363 24.61 -12.54 -14.09
C GLU A 363 24.70 -13.68 -13.07
N ILE A 364 25.89 -14.28 -12.92
CA ILE A 364 26.09 -15.46 -12.06
C ILE A 364 25.75 -15.19 -10.59
N GLU A 365 26.03 -14.00 -10.09
CA GLU A 365 25.73 -13.58 -8.73
C GLU A 365 24.23 -13.58 -8.46
N VAL A 366 23.44 -13.13 -9.44
CA VAL A 366 21.97 -13.12 -9.37
C VAL A 366 21.43 -14.54 -9.40
N THR A 367 21.98 -15.39 -10.28
CA THR A 367 21.59 -16.81 -10.41
C THR A 367 21.89 -17.59 -9.12
N ILE A 368 23.05 -17.38 -8.52
CA ILE A 368 23.44 -17.95 -7.20
C ILE A 368 22.51 -17.41 -6.10
N ARG A 369 22.19 -16.13 -6.10
CA ARG A 369 21.29 -15.52 -5.11
C ARG A 369 19.87 -16.09 -5.23
N LEU A 370 19.36 -16.29 -6.45
CA LEU A 370 18.08 -16.96 -6.71
C LEU A 370 18.06 -18.36 -6.08
N ALA A 371 19.07 -19.19 -6.32
CA ALA A 371 19.18 -20.53 -5.75
C ALA A 371 19.16 -20.48 -4.21
N LYS A 372 19.96 -19.60 -3.61
CA LYS A 372 20.03 -19.42 -2.15
C LYS A 372 18.69 -18.92 -1.57
N THR A 373 18.00 -18.02 -2.26
CA THR A 373 16.69 -17.49 -1.84
C THR A 373 15.63 -18.58 -1.82
N LEU A 374 15.59 -19.42 -2.87
CA LEU A 374 14.66 -20.56 -2.96
C LEU A 374 14.97 -21.61 -1.89
N ALA A 375 16.25 -21.89 -1.60
CA ALA A 375 16.65 -22.79 -0.52
C ALA A 375 16.17 -22.28 0.84
N ALA A 376 16.43 -21.00 1.15
CA ALA A 376 16.02 -20.39 2.40
C ALA A 376 14.48 -20.38 2.57
N LEU A 377 13.73 -20.15 1.49
CA LEU A 377 12.26 -20.20 1.52
C LEU A 377 11.74 -21.62 1.79
N ARG A 378 12.33 -22.63 1.15
CA ARG A 378 12.00 -24.03 1.35
C ARG A 378 12.22 -24.47 2.81
N ASP A 379 13.37 -24.09 3.37
CA ASP A 379 13.73 -24.44 4.75
C ASP A 379 12.79 -23.75 5.76
N ALA A 380 12.46 -22.47 5.52
CA ALA A 380 11.61 -21.69 6.40
C ALA A 380 10.11 -22.01 6.27
N ARG A 381 9.68 -22.54 5.13
CA ARG A 381 8.28 -22.84 4.80
C ARG A 381 8.13 -24.21 4.16
N PRO A 382 8.25 -25.33 4.93
CA PRO A 382 8.27 -26.69 4.39
C PRO A 382 7.04 -27.05 3.55
N TYR A 383 5.85 -26.53 3.89
CA TYR A 383 4.63 -26.75 3.11
C TYR A 383 4.68 -26.10 1.71
N ALA A 384 5.56 -25.12 1.51
CA ALA A 384 5.77 -24.46 0.22
C ALA A 384 6.72 -25.26 -0.70
N THR A 385 7.37 -26.31 -0.19
CA THR A 385 8.37 -27.12 -0.92
C THR A 385 7.90 -27.52 -2.33
N PRO A 386 6.68 -28.05 -2.55
CA PRO A 386 6.28 -28.45 -3.90
C PRO A 386 6.25 -27.28 -4.91
N ALA A 387 5.89 -26.08 -4.47
CA ALA A 387 5.87 -24.90 -5.32
C ALA A 387 7.29 -24.34 -5.53
N VAL A 388 8.11 -24.32 -4.48
CA VAL A 388 9.53 -23.92 -4.55
C VAL A 388 10.30 -24.83 -5.49
N ASP A 389 10.11 -26.15 -5.40
CA ASP A 389 10.80 -27.14 -6.24
C ASP A 389 10.46 -26.97 -7.73
N ARG A 390 9.22 -26.59 -8.07
CA ARG A 390 8.87 -26.26 -9.47
C ARG A 390 9.64 -25.07 -10.01
N VAL A 391 9.79 -24.00 -9.20
CA VAL A 391 10.57 -22.81 -9.56
C VAL A 391 12.07 -23.16 -9.64
N ALA A 392 12.57 -23.94 -8.67
CA ALA A 392 13.96 -24.38 -8.62
C ALA A 392 14.33 -25.26 -9.82
N LEU A 393 13.45 -26.18 -10.24
CA LEU A 393 13.63 -26.97 -11.46
C LEU A 393 13.74 -26.08 -12.70
N ARG A 394 12.88 -25.08 -12.79
CA ARG A 394 12.93 -24.11 -13.91
C ARG A 394 14.22 -23.32 -13.91
N LEU A 395 14.67 -22.86 -12.74
CA LEU A 395 15.95 -22.16 -12.58
C LEU A 395 17.11 -23.07 -13.01
N ASP A 396 17.13 -24.32 -12.57
CA ASP A 396 18.20 -25.28 -12.87
C ASP A 396 18.29 -25.55 -14.40
N GLN A 397 17.16 -25.81 -15.04
CA GLN A 397 17.11 -26.01 -16.51
C GLN A 397 17.64 -24.80 -17.27
N ALA A 398 17.21 -23.61 -16.87
CA ALA A 398 17.59 -22.36 -17.52
C ALA A 398 19.06 -22.00 -17.28
N ALA A 399 19.54 -22.16 -16.03
CA ALA A 399 20.94 -21.88 -15.66
C ALA A 399 21.93 -22.80 -16.40
N ARG A 400 21.66 -24.11 -16.45
CA ARG A 400 22.51 -25.06 -17.21
C ARG A 400 22.54 -24.80 -18.70
N ALA A 401 21.50 -24.20 -19.25
CA ALA A 401 21.47 -23.85 -20.67
C ALA A 401 22.20 -22.52 -20.95
N ALA A 402 22.30 -21.63 -19.98
CA ALA A 402 22.83 -20.27 -20.17
C ALA A 402 24.27 -20.12 -19.68
N ILE A 403 24.68 -20.77 -18.58
CA ILE A 403 26.02 -20.65 -17.99
C ILE A 403 26.98 -21.49 -18.84
N THR A 404 27.92 -20.81 -19.49
CA THR A 404 28.92 -21.45 -20.38
C THR A 404 30.29 -21.58 -19.72
N ASP A 405 30.61 -20.75 -18.70
CA ASP A 405 31.85 -20.86 -17.93
C ASP A 405 31.75 -22.02 -16.96
N PRO A 406 32.68 -22.98 -16.98
CA PRO A 406 32.71 -24.12 -16.06
C PRO A 406 32.90 -23.73 -14.59
N ALA A 407 33.61 -22.63 -14.29
CA ALA A 407 33.80 -22.17 -12.91
C ALA A 407 32.49 -21.60 -12.35
N ASP A 408 31.79 -20.76 -13.12
CA ASP A 408 30.47 -20.21 -12.78
C ASP A 408 29.43 -21.32 -12.59
N LEU A 409 29.48 -22.34 -13.48
CA LEU A 409 28.59 -23.49 -13.35
C LEU A 409 28.86 -24.27 -12.05
N ALA A 410 30.13 -24.47 -11.69
CA ALA A 410 30.50 -25.14 -10.44
C ALA A 410 30.02 -24.35 -9.19
N ASP A 411 30.16 -23.01 -9.22
CA ASP A 411 29.69 -22.14 -8.15
C ASP A 411 28.15 -22.15 -8.03
N TYR A 412 27.45 -22.17 -9.15
CA TYR A 412 26.00 -22.34 -9.17
C TYR A 412 25.59 -23.70 -8.60
N GLU A 413 26.26 -24.79 -9.01
CA GLU A 413 25.95 -26.15 -8.52
C GLU A 413 26.21 -26.29 -7.01
N ALA A 414 27.25 -25.67 -6.49
CA ALA A 414 27.53 -25.58 -5.06
C ALA A 414 26.42 -24.84 -4.29
N ALA A 415 25.91 -23.74 -4.86
CA ALA A 415 24.79 -23.00 -4.28
C ALA A 415 23.48 -23.81 -4.34
N ARG A 416 23.24 -24.49 -5.46
CA ARG A 416 22.08 -25.39 -5.69
C ARG A 416 22.11 -26.62 -4.77
N GLY A 417 23.29 -27.14 -4.42
CA GLY A 417 23.41 -28.32 -3.55
C GLY A 417 22.65 -28.15 -2.23
N ARG A 418 22.50 -26.91 -1.75
CA ARG A 418 21.66 -26.59 -0.58
C ARG A 418 20.15 -26.75 -0.83
N LEU A 419 19.71 -26.60 -2.09
CA LEU A 419 18.32 -26.87 -2.51
C LEU A 419 18.02 -28.38 -2.58
N ALA A 420 19.03 -29.21 -2.83
CA ALA A 420 18.84 -30.64 -3.01
C ALA A 420 18.93 -31.46 -1.71
N ALA A 421 19.56 -30.92 -0.66
CA ALA A 421 19.73 -31.62 0.62
C ALA A 421 18.65 -31.15 1.62
N PRO A 422 17.82 -32.08 2.19
CA PRO A 422 17.04 -31.74 3.38
C PRO A 422 18.01 -31.41 4.51
N GLN A 423 17.97 -30.19 5.04
CA GLN A 423 18.71 -29.89 6.27
C GLN A 423 18.08 -30.70 7.41
N ARG A 424 18.91 -31.49 8.07
CA ARG A 424 18.56 -32.31 9.25
C ARG A 424 18.31 -31.45 10.45
#